data_389bff9fc73bc63c19f0adce892fed28
#
_entry.id   389bff9fc73bc63c19f0adce892fed28
#
_cell.length_a   1.000
_cell.length_b   1.000
_cell.length_c   1.000
_cell.angle_alpha   90.00
_cell.angle_beta   90.00
_cell.angle_gamma   90.00
#
_symmetry.space_group_name_H-M   'P 1'
#
loop_
_entity.id
_entity.type
_entity.pdbx_description
1 polymer ?
#
loop_
_entity_poly.entity_id
_entity_poly.type
_entity_poly.pdbx_seq_one_letter_code
_entity_poly.pdbx_strand_id
1 'polypeptide(L)'
;MSRYTKNDIFRMVEEEDVEFIRLQFTDIFGVLKNIAITSSQLERALNNQCMFDGSAVEGFVRIEESDMYLYPDYDTFEIFPWCPQQGKVARLICDVYTVDGKPFQGDPRNVLKRAIQEAADMGYVFDVGPECEFFLFHTDDNGLPTTLTHEKGGYFDLGPIDLGENVRRDMILTLEDMGFEIEASHHEVAPAQHEIDFRYDEALITADNIMTFKLTVKTIAKRHGLYATFMPKPKYGINGSGMHVNMSLATLDGRNIFTDENDERGLSEDAYHFIAGLMAHAKGMTAITNPLVNSYKRLVPGHEAPVYIAWSSVNRSPLIRIPAGRGETTRVELRSPDPAANPYLVLAACLAAGLDGIKRKLTVPDSVDRNIFEMTQEERDKAGIEKLPENLYEAIQCMQEDKVICDVLGEHIVSKYVEAKLKEWNDYRTRVSQWELDEYLYKF
;
A
#
# COMPACT_ATOMS: atom_id res chain seq x y z
N MET A 1 -21.97 -4.76 10.93
CA MET A 1 -23.18 -4.07 10.35
C MET A 1 -22.71 -2.74 9.82
N SER A 2 -23.21 -2.32 8.65
CA SER A 2 -22.88 -0.99 8.10
C SER A 2 -23.22 0.11 9.12
N ARG A 3 -22.31 1.08 9.27
CA ARG A 3 -22.45 2.24 10.17
C ARG A 3 -23.55 3.19 9.68
N TYR A 4 -23.67 3.35 8.36
CA TYR A 4 -24.61 4.25 7.72
C TYR A 4 -25.61 3.50 6.85
N THR A 5 -26.86 3.96 6.91
CA THR A 5 -27.92 3.55 5.99
C THR A 5 -28.00 4.51 4.81
N LYS A 6 -28.70 4.10 3.75
CA LYS A 6 -29.00 4.97 2.60
C LYS A 6 -29.64 6.32 3.04
N ASN A 7 -30.54 6.28 4.04
CA ASN A 7 -31.20 7.49 4.54
C ASN A 7 -30.22 8.39 5.31
N ASP A 8 -29.23 7.82 5.98
CA ASP A 8 -28.20 8.62 6.64
C ASP A 8 -27.35 9.38 5.62
N ILE A 9 -27.01 8.75 4.48
CA ILE A 9 -26.28 9.44 3.40
C ILE A 9 -27.10 10.61 2.84
N PHE A 10 -28.41 10.42 2.58
CA PHE A 10 -29.26 11.52 2.11
C PHE A 10 -29.30 12.68 3.11
N ARG A 11 -29.46 12.36 4.40
CA ARG A 11 -29.49 13.37 5.45
C ARG A 11 -28.16 14.13 5.53
N MET A 12 -27.02 13.43 5.55
CA MET A 12 -25.70 14.07 5.60
C MET A 12 -25.43 14.97 4.39
N VAL A 13 -25.84 14.56 3.20
CA VAL A 13 -25.69 15.36 1.98
C VAL A 13 -26.51 16.66 2.06
N GLU A 14 -27.73 16.61 2.62
CA GLU A 14 -28.59 17.78 2.80
C GLU A 14 -28.10 18.71 3.92
N GLU A 15 -27.78 18.15 5.10
CA GLU A 15 -27.34 18.91 6.29
C GLU A 15 -25.99 19.61 6.05
N GLU A 16 -25.11 19.00 5.27
CA GLU A 16 -23.75 19.50 5.00
C GLU A 16 -23.63 20.32 3.71
N ASP A 17 -24.71 20.58 2.99
CA ASP A 17 -24.72 21.32 1.72
C ASP A 17 -23.77 20.72 0.68
N VAL A 18 -23.80 19.38 0.53
CA VAL A 18 -22.98 18.67 -0.45
C VAL A 18 -23.64 18.75 -1.83
N GLU A 19 -22.96 19.36 -2.80
CA GLU A 19 -23.46 19.48 -4.18
C GLU A 19 -22.85 18.42 -5.13
N PHE A 20 -21.63 17.93 -4.83
CA PHE A 20 -20.94 16.96 -5.67
C PHE A 20 -20.51 15.75 -4.86
N ILE A 21 -20.69 14.56 -5.42
CA ILE A 21 -20.23 13.30 -4.84
C ILE A 21 -19.29 12.62 -5.83
N ARG A 22 -18.11 12.25 -5.37
CA ARG A 22 -17.14 11.47 -6.12
C ARG A 22 -17.32 9.99 -5.80
N LEU A 23 -17.75 9.22 -6.77
CA LEU A 23 -17.77 7.75 -6.72
C LEU A 23 -16.37 7.27 -7.07
N GLN A 24 -15.60 6.86 -6.05
CA GLN A 24 -14.19 6.49 -6.18
C GLN A 24 -14.02 4.98 -6.27
N PHE A 25 -13.09 4.54 -7.09
CA PHE A 25 -12.64 3.15 -7.17
C PHE A 25 -11.16 3.11 -7.55
N THR A 26 -10.51 1.97 -7.41
CA THR A 26 -9.07 1.83 -7.65
C THR A 26 -8.83 0.81 -8.77
N ASP A 27 -7.96 1.13 -9.73
CA ASP A 27 -7.55 0.17 -10.75
C ASP A 27 -6.53 -0.86 -10.22
N ILE A 28 -6.18 -1.86 -11.02
CA ILE A 28 -5.26 -2.94 -10.61
C ILE A 28 -3.86 -2.44 -10.27
N PHE A 29 -3.47 -1.25 -10.71
CA PHE A 29 -2.16 -0.63 -10.45
C PHE A 29 -2.16 0.29 -9.22
N GLY A 30 -3.28 0.39 -8.50
CA GLY A 30 -3.38 1.25 -7.32
C GLY A 30 -3.62 2.72 -7.64
N VAL A 31 -4.08 3.04 -8.85
CA VAL A 31 -4.45 4.41 -9.23
C VAL A 31 -5.91 4.67 -8.90
N LEU A 32 -6.15 5.70 -8.07
CA LEU A 32 -7.51 6.11 -7.71
C LEU A 32 -8.21 6.75 -8.91
N LYS A 33 -9.39 6.25 -9.24
CA LYS A 33 -10.30 6.74 -10.28
C LYS A 33 -11.57 7.29 -9.65
N ASN A 34 -12.32 8.12 -10.36
CA ASN A 34 -13.64 8.55 -9.90
C ASN A 34 -14.55 8.98 -11.02
N ILE A 35 -15.86 8.91 -10.74
CA ILE A 35 -16.91 9.59 -11.46
C ILE A 35 -17.52 10.60 -10.52
N ALA A 36 -17.68 11.86 -10.96
CA ALA A 36 -18.35 12.89 -10.19
C ALA A 36 -19.82 12.96 -10.60
N ILE A 37 -20.71 12.95 -9.61
CA ILE A 37 -22.14 13.18 -9.80
C ILE A 37 -22.57 14.39 -8.97
N THR A 38 -23.68 15.02 -9.36
CA THR A 38 -24.36 16.02 -8.53
C THR A 38 -25.24 15.35 -7.48
N SER A 39 -25.56 16.05 -6.38
CA SER A 39 -26.45 15.55 -5.32
C SER A 39 -27.82 15.09 -5.87
N SER A 40 -28.31 15.70 -6.94
CA SER A 40 -29.56 15.29 -7.63
C SER A 40 -29.50 13.87 -8.21
N GLN A 41 -28.32 13.31 -8.44
CA GLN A 41 -28.11 11.93 -8.93
C GLN A 41 -27.80 10.93 -7.81
N LEU A 42 -27.80 11.38 -6.55
CA LEU A 42 -27.43 10.54 -5.40
C LEU A 42 -28.32 9.31 -5.28
N GLU A 43 -29.64 9.45 -5.48
CA GLU A 43 -30.55 8.31 -5.41
C GLU A 43 -30.20 7.20 -6.41
N ARG A 44 -29.83 7.58 -7.63
CA ARG A 44 -29.38 6.65 -8.66
C ARG A 44 -28.10 5.92 -8.24
N ALA A 45 -27.14 6.66 -7.65
CA ALA A 45 -25.89 6.09 -7.16
C ALA A 45 -26.13 5.08 -6.03
N LEU A 46 -26.93 5.47 -5.01
CA LEU A 46 -27.24 4.61 -3.87
C LEU A 46 -28.15 3.40 -4.23
N ASN A 47 -28.73 3.40 -5.41
CA ASN A 47 -29.44 2.25 -5.97
C ASN A 47 -28.56 1.39 -6.89
N ASN A 48 -27.22 1.60 -6.90
CA ASN A 48 -26.26 0.86 -7.71
C ASN A 48 -26.50 0.97 -9.22
N GLN A 49 -26.97 2.14 -9.68
CA GLN A 49 -27.35 2.37 -11.07
C GLN A 49 -26.37 3.30 -11.80
N CYS A 50 -25.21 3.60 -11.21
CA CYS A 50 -24.16 4.36 -11.86
C CYS A 50 -23.28 3.44 -12.71
N MET A 51 -23.50 3.51 -14.02
CA MET A 51 -22.73 2.77 -15.03
C MET A 51 -21.55 3.60 -15.52
N PHE A 52 -20.47 2.93 -15.88
CA PHE A 52 -19.31 3.54 -16.52
C PHE A 52 -18.67 2.58 -17.55
N ASP A 53 -17.87 3.14 -18.44
CA ASP A 53 -17.09 2.37 -19.41
C ASP A 53 -15.79 1.86 -18.77
N GLY A 54 -15.75 0.58 -18.43
CA GLY A 54 -14.57 -0.08 -17.86
C GLY A 54 -13.45 -0.33 -18.87
N SER A 55 -13.72 -0.28 -20.19
CA SER A 55 -12.71 -0.56 -21.22
C SER A 55 -11.63 0.52 -21.30
N ALA A 56 -11.94 1.73 -20.84
CA ALA A 56 -10.98 2.83 -20.73
C ALA A 56 -10.11 2.76 -19.47
N VAL A 57 -10.39 1.82 -18.55
CA VAL A 57 -9.60 1.60 -17.33
C VAL A 57 -8.59 0.48 -17.58
N GLU A 58 -7.30 0.82 -17.48
CA GLU A 58 -6.23 -0.13 -17.76
C GLU A 58 -6.33 -1.38 -16.86
N GLY A 59 -6.26 -2.55 -17.47
CA GLY A 59 -6.35 -3.82 -16.78
C GLY A 59 -7.78 -4.30 -16.43
N PHE A 60 -8.83 -3.53 -16.77
CA PHE A 60 -10.20 -3.96 -16.47
C PHE A 60 -10.73 -4.91 -17.55
N VAL A 61 -11.51 -4.42 -18.51
CA VAL A 61 -12.24 -5.25 -19.47
C VAL A 61 -11.91 -4.88 -20.91
N ARG A 62 -12.41 -5.66 -21.85
CA ARG A 62 -12.34 -5.34 -23.30
C ARG A 62 -13.50 -4.42 -23.68
N ILE A 63 -13.38 -3.79 -24.85
CA ILE A 63 -14.38 -2.86 -25.35
C ILE A 63 -15.76 -3.52 -25.57
N GLU A 64 -15.79 -4.83 -25.84
CA GLU A 64 -17.02 -5.58 -26.05
C GLU A 64 -17.78 -5.89 -24.74
N GLU A 65 -17.13 -5.71 -23.58
CA GLU A 65 -17.69 -5.97 -22.26
C GLU A 65 -17.55 -4.74 -21.36
N SER A 66 -17.67 -3.53 -21.93
CA SER A 66 -17.23 -2.29 -21.29
C SER A 66 -18.14 -1.79 -20.16
N ASP A 67 -19.43 -2.12 -20.20
CA ASP A 67 -20.41 -1.60 -19.23
C ASP A 67 -20.20 -2.22 -17.85
N MET A 68 -19.92 -1.37 -16.85
CA MET A 68 -19.70 -1.75 -15.46
C MET A 68 -20.48 -0.82 -14.53
N TYR A 69 -20.73 -1.27 -13.30
CA TYR A 69 -21.48 -0.52 -12.31
C TYR A 69 -20.65 -0.25 -11.04
N LEU A 70 -20.84 0.93 -10.46
CA LEU A 70 -20.28 1.31 -9.17
C LEU A 70 -21.31 1.07 -8.07
N TYR A 71 -20.91 0.29 -7.06
CA TYR A 71 -21.70 -0.01 -5.87
C TYR A 71 -21.08 0.71 -4.66
N PRO A 72 -21.65 1.86 -4.24
CA PRO A 72 -21.10 2.66 -3.16
C PRO A 72 -21.14 1.93 -1.81
N ASP A 73 -20.02 1.95 -1.12
CA ASP A 73 -19.93 1.56 0.29
C ASP A 73 -20.26 2.78 1.16
N TYR A 74 -21.39 2.73 1.87
CA TYR A 74 -21.91 3.87 2.61
C TYR A 74 -21.04 4.26 3.80
N ASP A 75 -20.31 3.29 4.39
CA ASP A 75 -19.42 3.55 5.51
C ASP A 75 -18.18 4.37 5.13
N THR A 76 -17.95 4.52 3.83
CA THR A 76 -16.86 5.32 3.27
C THR A 76 -17.25 6.76 2.91
N PHE A 77 -18.47 7.20 3.22
CA PHE A 77 -18.88 8.58 2.96
C PHE A 77 -17.99 9.56 3.72
N GLU A 78 -17.41 10.51 2.98
CA GLU A 78 -16.49 11.50 3.56
C GLU A 78 -16.56 12.82 2.79
N ILE A 79 -16.55 13.95 3.53
CA ILE A 79 -16.54 15.30 2.96
C ILE A 79 -15.10 15.79 2.87
N PHE A 80 -14.68 16.29 1.71
CA PHE A 80 -13.32 16.77 1.53
C PHE A 80 -13.10 18.16 2.17
N PRO A 81 -12.28 18.28 3.25
CA PRO A 81 -12.04 19.55 3.95
C PRO A 81 -11.40 20.62 3.08
N TRP A 82 -10.66 20.23 2.04
CA TRP A 82 -9.99 21.15 1.13
C TRP A 82 -10.89 21.73 0.03
N CYS A 83 -12.13 21.31 -0.08
CA CYS A 83 -13.07 21.83 -1.05
C CYS A 83 -13.77 23.11 -0.52
N PRO A 84 -14.42 23.91 -1.40
CA PRO A 84 -15.15 25.11 -0.98
C PRO A 84 -16.16 24.84 0.12
N GLN A 85 -16.35 25.81 1.01
CA GLN A 85 -17.34 25.71 2.10
C GLN A 85 -18.80 25.76 1.57
N GLN A 86 -19.01 26.37 0.40
CA GLN A 86 -20.29 26.38 -0.30
C GLN A 86 -20.23 25.42 -1.49
N GLY A 87 -21.21 24.56 -1.60
CA GLY A 87 -21.22 23.49 -2.61
C GLY A 87 -20.14 22.45 -2.33
N LYS A 88 -20.15 21.89 -1.11
CA LYS A 88 -19.16 20.92 -0.66
C LYS A 88 -19.08 19.70 -1.58
N VAL A 89 -17.94 19.04 -1.53
CA VAL A 89 -17.68 17.81 -2.29
C VAL A 89 -17.46 16.66 -1.30
N ALA A 90 -18.25 15.60 -1.45
CA ALA A 90 -18.05 14.35 -0.73
C ALA A 90 -17.54 13.24 -1.65
N ARG A 91 -17.14 12.13 -1.05
CA ARG A 91 -16.82 10.90 -1.77
C ARG A 91 -17.56 9.70 -1.20
N LEU A 92 -17.71 8.67 -2.00
CA LEU A 92 -18.04 7.30 -1.61
C LEU A 92 -17.04 6.39 -2.34
N ILE A 93 -16.41 5.46 -1.63
CA ILE A 93 -15.63 4.39 -2.27
C ILE A 93 -16.61 3.34 -2.76
N CYS A 94 -16.36 2.84 -3.96
CA CYS A 94 -17.26 1.91 -4.63
C CYS A 94 -16.55 0.61 -4.95
N ASP A 95 -17.27 -0.49 -4.80
CA ASP A 95 -16.93 -1.75 -5.45
C ASP A 95 -17.38 -1.74 -6.90
N VAL A 96 -16.66 -2.46 -7.75
CA VAL A 96 -16.98 -2.58 -9.17
C VAL A 96 -17.75 -3.87 -9.44
N TYR A 97 -18.84 -3.76 -10.20
CA TYR A 97 -19.73 -4.87 -10.56
C TYR A 97 -19.93 -4.95 -12.07
N THR A 98 -20.14 -6.15 -12.56
CA THR A 98 -20.50 -6.44 -13.95
C THR A 98 -22.00 -6.22 -14.21
N VAL A 99 -22.40 -6.18 -15.46
CA VAL A 99 -23.83 -5.96 -15.87
C VAL A 99 -24.79 -7.02 -15.34
N ASP A 100 -24.32 -8.23 -15.07
CA ASP A 100 -25.09 -9.32 -14.48
C ASP A 100 -25.15 -9.27 -12.94
N GLY A 101 -24.68 -8.18 -12.34
CA GLY A 101 -24.76 -7.93 -10.90
C GLY A 101 -23.78 -8.75 -10.05
N LYS A 102 -22.69 -9.23 -10.65
CA LYS A 102 -21.63 -9.94 -9.91
C LYS A 102 -20.45 -9.01 -9.61
N PRO A 103 -19.76 -9.20 -8.46
CA PRO A 103 -18.51 -8.51 -8.21
C PRO A 103 -17.52 -8.73 -9.35
N PHE A 104 -16.90 -7.67 -9.83
CA PHE A 104 -15.91 -7.76 -10.88
C PHE A 104 -14.60 -8.39 -10.35
N GLN A 105 -14.10 -9.40 -11.05
CA GLN A 105 -12.90 -10.13 -10.62
C GLN A 105 -11.61 -9.29 -10.70
N GLY A 106 -11.61 -8.24 -11.50
CA GLY A 106 -10.51 -7.30 -11.64
C GLY A 106 -10.56 -6.12 -10.66
N ASP A 107 -11.52 -6.09 -9.74
CA ASP A 107 -11.58 -5.08 -8.69
C ASP A 107 -10.65 -5.43 -7.52
N PRO A 108 -9.57 -4.66 -7.28
CA PRO A 108 -8.63 -4.94 -6.19
C PRO A 108 -9.28 -4.92 -4.80
N ARG A 109 -10.26 -4.03 -4.58
CA ARG A 109 -10.98 -3.96 -3.31
C ARG A 109 -11.77 -5.25 -3.06
N ASN A 110 -12.36 -5.82 -4.09
CA ASN A 110 -13.05 -7.10 -4.00
C ASN A 110 -12.08 -8.29 -3.76
N VAL A 111 -10.85 -8.23 -4.30
CA VAL A 111 -9.80 -9.22 -3.97
C VAL A 111 -9.51 -9.23 -2.48
N LEU A 112 -9.29 -8.07 -1.87
CA LEU A 112 -9.05 -7.98 -0.43
C LEU A 112 -10.26 -8.46 0.38
N LYS A 113 -11.48 -8.12 0.00
CA LYS A 113 -12.71 -8.62 0.64
C LYS A 113 -12.78 -10.15 0.66
N ARG A 114 -12.39 -10.81 -0.44
CA ARG A 114 -12.36 -12.28 -0.50
C ARG A 114 -11.29 -12.86 0.44
N ALA A 115 -10.11 -12.27 0.49
CA ALA A 115 -9.06 -12.70 1.41
C ALA A 115 -9.48 -12.53 2.88
N ILE A 116 -10.12 -11.40 3.22
CA ILE A 116 -10.68 -11.15 4.56
C ILE A 116 -11.76 -12.17 4.90
N GLN A 117 -12.63 -12.51 3.95
CA GLN A 117 -13.67 -13.53 4.18
C GLN A 117 -13.05 -14.90 4.47
N GLU A 118 -11.97 -15.28 3.79
CA GLU A 118 -11.23 -16.51 4.07
C GLU A 118 -10.65 -16.52 5.49
N ALA A 119 -10.11 -15.40 5.96
CA ALA A 119 -9.65 -15.25 7.35
C ALA A 119 -10.83 -15.35 8.34
N ALA A 120 -11.95 -14.71 8.04
CA ALA A 120 -13.16 -14.76 8.86
C ALA A 120 -13.74 -16.16 8.97
N ASP A 121 -13.72 -16.95 7.89
CA ASP A 121 -14.14 -18.36 7.87
C ASP A 121 -13.22 -19.23 8.76
N MET A 122 -11.98 -18.80 9.00
CA MET A 122 -11.06 -19.41 9.97
C MET A 122 -11.23 -18.85 11.40
N GLY A 123 -12.09 -17.87 11.60
CA GLY A 123 -12.34 -17.22 12.89
C GLY A 123 -11.43 -16.04 13.21
N TYR A 124 -10.79 -15.43 12.19
CA TYR A 124 -9.83 -14.34 12.35
C TYR A 124 -10.33 -13.02 11.76
N VAL A 125 -9.94 -11.93 12.42
CA VAL A 125 -9.96 -10.56 11.91
C VAL A 125 -8.52 -10.17 11.57
N PHE A 126 -8.32 -9.49 10.45
CA PHE A 126 -7.00 -9.04 10.01
C PHE A 126 -6.86 -7.54 10.21
N ASP A 127 -5.99 -7.16 11.15
CA ASP A 127 -5.68 -5.77 11.50
C ASP A 127 -4.36 -5.34 10.88
N VAL A 128 -4.32 -4.12 10.36
CA VAL A 128 -3.17 -3.58 9.63
C VAL A 128 -2.90 -2.13 10.01
N GLY A 129 -1.63 -1.82 10.34
CA GLY A 129 -1.10 -0.46 10.53
C GLY A 129 -0.01 -0.17 9.50
N PRO A 130 -0.24 0.74 8.53
CA PRO A 130 0.77 1.09 7.54
C PRO A 130 1.66 2.24 8.02
N GLU A 131 2.92 2.22 7.60
CA GLU A 131 3.86 3.35 7.69
C GLU A 131 4.17 3.76 6.24
N CYS A 132 3.72 4.93 5.80
CA CYS A 132 3.75 5.31 4.38
C CYS A 132 4.60 6.56 4.15
N GLU A 133 5.82 6.34 3.66
CA GLU A 133 6.79 7.40 3.39
C GLU A 133 6.52 8.08 2.03
N PHE A 134 6.92 9.36 1.93
CA PHE A 134 6.78 10.15 0.71
C PHE A 134 7.82 11.25 0.62
N PHE A 135 8.02 11.80 -0.58
CA PHE A 135 8.90 12.97 -0.80
C PHE A 135 8.09 14.22 -1.15
N LEU A 136 8.58 15.38 -0.70
CA LEU A 136 8.07 16.71 -1.06
C LEU A 136 9.13 17.45 -1.87
N PHE A 137 8.88 17.68 -3.15
CA PHE A 137 9.78 18.42 -4.04
C PHE A 137 9.17 19.72 -4.53
N HIS A 138 10.03 20.62 -5.00
CA HIS A 138 9.60 21.81 -5.72
C HIS A 138 9.05 21.44 -7.10
N THR A 139 8.11 22.24 -7.58
CA THR A 139 7.74 22.27 -8.99
C THR A 139 8.67 23.23 -9.76
N ASP A 140 8.76 23.06 -11.08
CA ASP A 140 9.38 24.05 -11.95
C ASP A 140 8.47 25.28 -12.18
N ASP A 141 8.96 26.26 -12.94
CA ASP A 141 8.22 27.49 -13.25
C ASP A 141 6.91 27.25 -14.03
N ASN A 142 6.74 26.07 -14.63
CA ASN A 142 5.53 25.64 -15.31
C ASN A 142 4.60 24.81 -14.41
N GLY A 143 4.96 24.59 -13.15
CA GLY A 143 4.24 23.76 -12.21
C GLY A 143 4.43 22.25 -12.42
N LEU A 144 5.44 21.84 -13.21
CA LEU A 144 5.77 20.42 -13.42
C LEU A 144 6.59 19.87 -12.24
N PRO A 145 6.44 18.57 -11.90
CA PRO A 145 7.19 17.96 -10.82
C PRO A 145 8.68 17.90 -11.12
N THR A 146 9.50 18.17 -10.09
CA THR A 146 10.95 18.01 -10.14
C THR A 146 11.42 17.11 -9.00
N THR A 147 12.74 16.85 -8.92
CA THR A 147 13.38 16.24 -7.75
C THR A 147 14.24 17.26 -6.98
N LEU A 148 13.93 18.55 -7.15
CA LEU A 148 14.64 19.63 -6.51
C LEU A 148 14.10 19.86 -5.09
N THR A 149 15.02 20.00 -4.15
CA THR A 149 14.77 20.47 -2.79
C THR A 149 15.93 21.35 -2.34
N HIS A 150 15.67 22.36 -1.56
CA HIS A 150 16.68 23.15 -0.88
C HIS A 150 16.85 22.73 0.59
N GLU A 151 16.04 21.76 1.03
CA GLU A 151 16.09 21.16 2.35
C GLU A 151 17.30 20.21 2.46
N LYS A 152 17.86 20.13 3.66
CA LYS A 152 18.94 19.20 4.03
C LYS A 152 18.64 18.49 5.34
N GLY A 153 17.36 18.41 5.73
CA GLY A 153 16.91 17.67 6.89
C GLY A 153 17.25 16.19 6.80
N GLY A 154 17.33 15.56 7.94
CA GLY A 154 17.53 14.13 8.13
C GLY A 154 16.60 13.59 9.20
N TYR A 155 16.82 12.35 9.62
CA TYR A 155 15.93 11.61 10.51
C TYR A 155 15.65 12.37 11.82
N PHE A 156 14.36 12.66 12.08
CA PHE A 156 13.87 13.38 13.25
C PHE A 156 14.32 14.85 13.37
N ASP A 157 14.88 15.43 12.33
CA ASP A 157 15.13 16.88 12.32
C ASP A 157 13.81 17.65 12.41
N LEU A 158 13.89 18.86 13.00
CA LEU A 158 12.76 19.76 13.22
C LEU A 158 13.02 21.13 12.59
N GLY A 159 12.01 21.98 12.55
CA GLY A 159 12.21 23.36 12.11
C GLY A 159 13.29 24.12 12.91
N PRO A 160 14.16 24.94 12.29
CA PRO A 160 14.05 25.42 10.91
C PRO A 160 14.77 24.55 9.85
N ILE A 161 15.32 23.39 10.20
CA ILE A 161 16.03 22.52 9.25
C ILE A 161 15.02 21.73 8.40
N ASP A 162 14.00 21.16 9.03
CA ASP A 162 12.85 20.54 8.37
C ASP A 162 11.95 21.61 7.76
N LEU A 163 12.02 21.82 6.46
CA LEU A 163 11.21 22.79 5.75
C LEU A 163 9.81 22.25 5.37
N GLY A 164 9.59 20.94 5.53
CA GLY A 164 8.30 20.28 5.30
C GLY A 164 7.37 20.27 6.52
N GLU A 165 7.81 20.68 7.71
CA GLU A 165 7.07 20.58 8.96
C GLU A 165 5.67 21.22 8.89
N ASN A 166 5.55 22.44 8.35
CA ASN A 166 4.27 23.13 8.23
C ASN A 166 3.33 22.44 7.24
N VAL A 167 3.86 21.89 6.15
CA VAL A 167 3.07 21.16 5.15
C VAL A 167 2.57 19.86 5.75
N ARG A 168 3.43 19.12 6.47
CA ARG A 168 3.00 17.89 7.21
C ARG A 168 1.92 18.22 8.24
N ARG A 169 2.08 19.31 9.00
CA ARG A 169 1.05 19.72 9.97
C ARG A 169 -0.31 19.94 9.30
N ASP A 170 -0.35 20.64 8.16
CA ASP A 170 -1.62 20.89 7.46
C ASP A 170 -2.18 19.59 6.84
N MET A 171 -1.34 18.64 6.44
CA MET A 171 -1.76 17.29 6.05
C MET A 171 -2.41 16.55 7.21
N ILE A 172 -1.78 16.56 8.38
CA ILE A 172 -2.27 15.92 9.61
C ILE A 172 -3.64 16.47 10.00
N LEU A 173 -3.76 17.79 10.16
CA LEU A 173 -5.03 18.42 10.53
C LEU A 173 -6.15 18.10 9.53
N THR A 174 -5.80 18.05 8.23
CA THR A 174 -6.77 17.66 7.18
C THR A 174 -7.18 16.19 7.30
N LEU A 175 -6.26 15.30 7.63
CA LEU A 175 -6.55 13.87 7.85
C LEU A 175 -7.38 13.67 9.12
N GLU A 176 -7.06 14.38 10.21
CA GLU A 176 -7.87 14.33 11.44
C GLU A 176 -9.30 14.85 11.21
N ASP A 177 -9.48 15.90 10.41
CA ASP A 177 -10.80 16.38 9.97
C ASP A 177 -11.57 15.32 9.18
N MET A 178 -10.87 14.36 8.56
CA MET A 178 -11.45 13.20 7.86
C MET A 178 -11.52 11.93 8.72
N GLY A 179 -11.36 12.07 10.04
CA GLY A 179 -11.52 10.98 11.00
C GLY A 179 -10.33 10.05 11.16
N PHE A 180 -9.16 10.40 10.62
CA PHE A 180 -7.93 9.65 10.89
C PHE A 180 -7.46 9.91 12.32
N GLU A 181 -6.98 8.86 12.99
CA GLU A 181 -6.25 8.97 14.25
C GLU A 181 -4.75 8.93 13.93
N ILE A 182 -4.09 10.09 14.00
CA ILE A 182 -2.67 10.22 13.68
C ILE A 182 -1.84 9.85 14.91
N GLU A 183 -0.89 8.93 14.75
CA GLU A 183 -0.01 8.45 15.82
C GLU A 183 1.32 9.20 15.86
N ALA A 184 1.94 9.44 14.70
CA ALA A 184 3.23 10.13 14.58
C ALA A 184 3.38 10.83 13.23
N SER A 185 4.30 11.80 13.19
CA SER A 185 4.83 12.32 11.93
C SER A 185 6.24 12.85 12.14
N HIS A 186 7.11 12.62 11.20
CA HIS A 186 8.51 13.06 11.30
C HIS A 186 9.15 13.25 9.92
N HIS A 187 10.30 13.93 9.94
CA HIS A 187 11.21 13.95 8.81
C HIS A 187 11.97 12.63 8.75
N GLU A 188 12.10 12.07 7.54
CA GLU A 188 12.82 10.83 7.27
C GLU A 188 14.33 11.08 7.01
N VAL A 189 15.08 9.98 6.77
CA VAL A 189 16.55 10.01 6.61
C VAL A 189 16.97 10.82 5.38
N ALA A 190 16.25 10.71 4.27
CA ALA A 190 16.61 11.43 3.05
C ALA A 190 16.08 12.86 3.06
N PRO A 191 16.83 13.84 2.50
CA PRO A 191 16.31 15.19 2.32
C PRO A 191 14.99 15.21 1.57
N ALA A 192 14.01 15.98 2.06
CA ALA A 192 12.64 16.08 1.56
C ALA A 192 11.77 14.83 1.74
N GLN A 193 12.23 13.87 2.53
CA GLN A 193 11.46 12.64 2.83
C GLN A 193 10.73 12.78 4.17
N HIS A 194 9.48 12.37 4.19
CA HIS A 194 8.57 12.50 5.33
C HIS A 194 7.76 11.25 5.52
N GLU A 195 7.29 11.05 6.76
CA GLU A 195 6.38 9.99 7.16
C GLU A 195 5.26 10.55 8.04
N ILE A 196 4.08 10.02 7.87
CA ILE A 196 2.91 10.27 8.73
C ILE A 196 2.26 8.92 8.99
N ASP A 197 2.23 8.53 10.27
CA ASP A 197 1.67 7.28 10.73
C ASP A 197 0.27 7.51 11.29
N PHE A 198 -0.66 6.66 10.90
CA PHE A 198 -2.01 6.66 11.44
C PHE A 198 -2.35 5.29 12.01
N ARG A 199 -3.24 5.29 12.99
CA ARG A 199 -3.62 4.13 13.74
C ARG A 199 -4.07 2.97 12.84
N TYR A 200 -3.71 1.75 13.24
CA TYR A 200 -4.18 0.52 12.60
C TYR A 200 -5.70 0.36 12.68
N ASP A 201 -6.25 -0.35 11.72
CA ASP A 201 -7.66 -0.72 11.65
C ASP A 201 -7.80 -2.06 10.89
N GLU A 202 -9.02 -2.57 10.76
CA GLU A 202 -9.30 -3.72 9.90
C GLU A 202 -8.80 -3.46 8.47
N ALA A 203 -8.26 -4.49 7.84
CA ALA A 203 -7.49 -4.36 6.59
C ALA A 203 -8.21 -3.64 5.45
N LEU A 204 -9.55 -3.78 5.31
CA LEU A 204 -10.28 -3.08 4.27
C LEU A 204 -10.33 -1.57 4.52
N ILE A 205 -10.60 -1.17 5.77
CA ILE A 205 -10.61 0.23 6.19
C ILE A 205 -9.22 0.83 6.00
N THR A 206 -8.19 0.11 6.43
CA THR A 206 -6.79 0.55 6.26
C THR A 206 -6.42 0.73 4.79
N ALA A 207 -6.82 -0.19 3.89
CA ALA A 207 -6.56 -0.03 2.46
C ALA A 207 -7.26 1.20 1.87
N ASP A 208 -8.53 1.44 2.23
CA ASP A 208 -9.30 2.63 1.87
C ASP A 208 -8.63 3.91 2.41
N ASN A 209 -8.13 3.85 3.65
CA ASN A 209 -7.41 4.96 4.30
C ASN A 209 -6.07 5.25 3.61
N ILE A 210 -5.28 4.25 3.19
CA ILE A 210 -4.04 4.47 2.42
C ILE A 210 -4.34 5.23 1.11
N MET A 211 -5.41 4.88 0.40
CA MET A 211 -5.80 5.58 -0.84
C MET A 211 -6.21 7.03 -0.55
N THR A 212 -6.96 7.26 0.52
CA THR A 212 -7.37 8.58 0.98
C THR A 212 -6.18 9.41 1.44
N PHE A 213 -5.27 8.83 2.21
CA PHE A 213 -4.01 9.42 2.65
C PHE A 213 -3.19 9.93 1.45
N LYS A 214 -2.94 9.08 0.46
CA LYS A 214 -2.19 9.46 -0.76
C LYS A 214 -2.84 10.62 -1.51
N LEU A 215 -4.17 10.66 -1.59
CA LEU A 215 -4.91 11.76 -2.20
C LEU A 215 -4.73 13.06 -1.40
N THR A 216 -4.89 12.99 -0.08
CA THR A 216 -4.77 14.14 0.84
C THR A 216 -3.37 14.73 0.79
N VAL A 217 -2.32 13.91 0.95
CA VAL A 217 -0.91 14.33 0.90
C VAL A 217 -0.61 15.08 -0.41
N LYS A 218 -0.99 14.52 -1.56
CA LYS A 218 -0.79 15.17 -2.87
C LYS A 218 -1.57 16.49 -2.99
N THR A 219 -2.79 16.53 -2.48
CA THR A 219 -3.66 17.70 -2.56
C THR A 219 -3.13 18.85 -1.70
N ILE A 220 -2.75 18.56 -0.46
CA ILE A 220 -2.23 19.58 0.47
C ILE A 220 -0.85 20.04 0.02
N ALA A 221 0.05 19.15 -0.41
CA ALA A 221 1.35 19.54 -0.97
C ALA A 221 1.19 20.54 -2.13
N LYS A 222 0.26 20.26 -3.06
CA LYS A 222 -0.02 21.17 -4.19
C LYS A 222 -0.51 22.55 -3.73
N ARG A 223 -1.29 22.64 -2.65
CA ARG A 223 -1.74 23.92 -2.08
C ARG A 223 -0.59 24.75 -1.49
N HIS A 224 0.47 24.08 -1.04
CA HIS A 224 1.71 24.70 -0.57
C HIS A 224 2.74 24.95 -1.70
N GLY A 225 2.38 24.74 -2.96
CA GLY A 225 3.31 24.92 -4.10
C GLY A 225 4.37 23.82 -4.20
N LEU A 226 4.15 22.68 -3.56
CA LEU A 226 5.02 21.51 -3.57
C LEU A 226 4.40 20.36 -4.35
N TYR A 227 5.23 19.41 -4.74
CA TYR A 227 4.82 18.16 -5.36
C TYR A 227 5.15 16.98 -4.44
N ALA A 228 4.12 16.29 -3.98
CA ALA A 228 4.29 15.05 -3.20
C ALA A 228 4.37 13.85 -4.13
N THR A 229 5.36 13.00 -3.92
CA THR A 229 5.51 11.74 -4.68
C THR A 229 5.67 10.55 -3.76
N PHE A 230 5.00 9.47 -4.12
CA PHE A 230 5.12 8.13 -3.54
C PHE A 230 6.01 7.22 -4.41
N MET A 231 6.86 7.79 -5.24
CA MET A 231 7.84 7.06 -6.04
C MET A 231 8.85 6.38 -5.12
N PRO A 232 9.12 5.08 -5.25
CA PRO A 232 9.97 4.33 -4.32
C PRO A 232 11.40 4.85 -4.22
N LYS A 233 11.98 5.30 -5.34
CA LYS A 233 13.36 5.81 -5.40
C LYS A 233 13.46 7.00 -6.35
N PRO A 234 13.11 8.22 -5.90
CA PRO A 234 13.11 9.38 -6.78
C PRO A 234 14.51 9.94 -7.08
N LYS A 235 15.51 9.66 -6.21
CA LYS A 235 16.89 10.13 -6.39
C LYS A 235 17.91 9.03 -6.12
N TYR A 236 18.98 9.05 -6.90
CA TYR A 236 20.14 8.19 -6.68
C TYR A 236 20.93 8.65 -5.44
N GLY A 237 21.49 7.68 -4.69
CA GLY A 237 22.42 7.93 -3.59
C GLY A 237 21.79 8.36 -2.25
N ILE A 238 20.45 8.39 -2.15
CA ILE A 238 19.71 8.65 -0.89
C ILE A 238 18.75 7.50 -0.59
N ASN A 239 18.15 7.44 0.61
CA ASN A 239 17.11 6.44 0.91
C ASN A 239 15.89 6.62 0.00
N GLY A 240 15.17 5.53 -0.24
CA GLY A 240 13.89 5.51 -0.94
C GLY A 240 12.73 5.37 0.05
N SER A 241 11.49 5.52 -0.44
CA SER A 241 10.29 5.42 0.37
C SER A 241 9.79 3.99 0.49
N GLY A 242 9.56 3.56 1.73
CA GLY A 242 8.87 2.33 2.10
C GLY A 242 7.39 2.57 2.38
N MET A 243 6.65 1.48 2.38
CA MET A 243 5.32 1.38 2.97
C MET A 243 5.34 0.12 3.84
N HIS A 244 5.87 0.26 5.05
CA HIS A 244 5.92 -0.87 5.98
C HIS A 244 4.51 -1.28 6.38
N VAL A 245 4.27 -2.58 6.47
CA VAL A 245 2.95 -3.13 6.78
C VAL A 245 3.04 -3.88 8.11
N ASN A 246 2.53 -3.26 9.17
CA ASN A 246 2.35 -3.89 10.47
C ASN A 246 1.05 -4.70 10.46
N MET A 247 1.11 -5.96 10.84
CA MET A 247 -0.01 -6.91 10.72
C MET A 247 -0.22 -7.68 12.00
N SER A 248 -1.47 -7.90 12.37
CA SER A 248 -1.86 -8.86 13.39
C SER A 248 -3.14 -9.58 13.01
N LEU A 249 -3.39 -10.73 13.61
CA LEU A 249 -4.65 -11.41 13.56
C LEU A 249 -5.30 -11.39 14.94
N ALA A 250 -6.59 -11.12 14.97
CA ALA A 250 -7.41 -11.21 16.18
C ALA A 250 -8.51 -12.25 15.99
N THR A 251 -9.03 -12.78 17.10
CA THR A 251 -10.28 -13.53 17.11
C THR A 251 -11.45 -12.59 16.86
N LEU A 252 -12.62 -13.14 16.51
CA LEU A 252 -13.84 -12.35 16.27
C LEU A 252 -14.32 -11.56 17.50
N ASP A 253 -13.85 -11.88 18.70
CA ASP A 253 -14.08 -11.14 19.93
C ASP A 253 -12.93 -10.14 20.28
N GLY A 254 -11.99 -9.94 19.36
CA GLY A 254 -10.97 -8.88 19.39
C GLY A 254 -9.68 -9.24 20.13
N ARG A 255 -9.47 -10.50 20.54
CA ARG A 255 -8.22 -10.93 21.21
C ARG A 255 -7.13 -11.18 20.17
N ASN A 256 -5.98 -10.52 20.33
CA ASN A 256 -4.79 -10.76 19.49
C ASN A 256 -4.28 -12.19 19.63
N ILE A 257 -4.19 -12.92 18.50
CA ILE A 257 -3.74 -14.33 18.50
C ILE A 257 -2.23 -14.50 18.35
N PHE A 258 -1.49 -13.43 18.08
CA PHE A 258 -0.04 -13.51 17.90
C PHE A 258 0.74 -13.51 19.21
N THR A 259 0.08 -13.30 20.34
CA THR A 259 0.74 -13.23 21.66
C THR A 259 0.70 -14.56 22.42
N ASP A 260 1.82 -14.91 23.04
CA ASP A 260 1.92 -15.96 24.07
C ASP A 260 2.92 -15.49 25.15
N GLU A 261 2.45 -15.29 26.37
CA GLU A 261 3.27 -14.85 27.51
C GLU A 261 4.29 -15.90 27.97
N ASN A 262 4.14 -17.16 27.57
CA ASN A 262 5.05 -18.23 27.94
C ASN A 262 6.19 -18.42 26.93
N ASP A 263 6.12 -17.80 25.77
CA ASP A 263 7.20 -17.83 24.79
C ASP A 263 8.29 -16.79 25.11
N GLU A 264 9.55 -17.13 24.87
CA GLU A 264 10.71 -16.25 25.17
C GLU A 264 10.63 -14.91 24.41
N ARG A 265 10.01 -14.88 23.23
CA ARG A 265 9.80 -13.69 22.41
C ARG A 265 8.38 -13.11 22.53
N GLY A 266 7.51 -13.76 23.30
CA GLY A 266 6.11 -13.39 23.49
C GLY A 266 5.24 -13.62 22.26
N LEU A 267 5.59 -14.59 21.41
CA LEU A 267 4.91 -14.92 20.16
C LEU A 267 4.21 -16.29 20.26
N SER A 268 3.00 -16.38 19.75
CA SER A 268 2.28 -17.64 19.64
C SER A 268 2.80 -18.52 18.49
N GLU A 269 2.42 -19.81 18.48
CA GLU A 269 2.69 -20.70 17.35
C GLU A 269 2.07 -20.16 16.04
N ASP A 270 0.87 -19.56 16.09
CA ASP A 270 0.23 -18.95 14.93
C ASP A 270 1.02 -17.76 14.40
N ALA A 271 1.63 -16.95 15.26
CA ALA A 271 2.53 -15.86 14.83
C ALA A 271 3.76 -16.42 14.09
N TYR A 272 4.40 -17.46 14.63
CA TYR A 272 5.53 -18.10 13.95
C TYR A 272 5.13 -18.72 12.62
N HIS A 273 3.98 -19.37 12.53
CA HIS A 273 3.44 -19.91 11.27
C HIS A 273 3.14 -18.81 10.26
N PHE A 274 2.56 -17.69 10.70
CA PHE A 274 2.29 -16.53 9.86
C PHE A 274 3.57 -15.92 9.29
N ILE A 275 4.61 -15.74 10.13
CA ILE A 275 5.94 -15.28 9.70
C ILE A 275 6.53 -16.24 8.66
N ALA A 276 6.47 -17.55 8.92
CA ALA A 276 6.95 -18.57 8.00
C ALA A 276 6.22 -18.53 6.65
N GLY A 277 4.92 -18.28 6.65
CA GLY A 277 4.12 -18.07 5.45
C GLY A 277 4.56 -16.85 4.66
N LEU A 278 4.73 -15.70 5.30
CA LEU A 278 5.26 -14.49 4.65
C LEU A 278 6.64 -14.73 4.03
N MET A 279 7.53 -15.45 4.74
CA MET A 279 8.87 -15.77 4.20
C MET A 279 8.80 -16.72 3.00
N ALA A 280 7.96 -17.74 3.07
CA ALA A 280 7.80 -18.73 1.99
C ALA A 280 7.31 -18.10 0.69
N HIS A 281 6.42 -17.10 0.78
CA HIS A 281 5.83 -16.40 -0.36
C HIS A 281 6.48 -15.04 -0.67
N ALA A 282 7.55 -14.66 0.02
CA ALA A 282 8.18 -13.34 -0.13
C ALA A 282 8.55 -13.01 -1.57
N LYS A 283 9.16 -13.95 -2.30
CA LYS A 283 9.51 -13.75 -3.71
C LYS A 283 8.28 -13.60 -4.60
N GLY A 284 7.26 -14.43 -4.37
CA GLY A 284 5.99 -14.37 -5.12
C GLY A 284 5.21 -13.08 -4.89
N MET A 285 5.26 -12.53 -3.69
CA MET A 285 4.62 -11.25 -3.36
C MET A 285 5.35 -10.04 -3.97
N THR A 286 6.65 -10.14 -4.28
CA THR A 286 7.49 -8.97 -4.60
C THR A 286 6.95 -8.17 -5.79
N ALA A 287 6.41 -8.81 -6.84
CA ALA A 287 5.81 -8.09 -7.97
C ALA A 287 4.61 -7.22 -7.58
N ILE A 288 3.91 -7.55 -6.49
CA ILE A 288 2.76 -6.83 -5.96
C ILE A 288 3.17 -5.78 -4.93
N THR A 289 4.11 -6.13 -4.04
CA THR A 289 4.59 -5.24 -2.98
C THR A 289 5.56 -4.18 -3.50
N ASN A 290 6.22 -4.44 -4.62
CA ASN A 290 7.24 -3.62 -5.27
C ASN A 290 7.00 -3.57 -6.80
N PRO A 291 5.94 -2.83 -7.23
CA PRO A 291 5.31 -3.03 -8.53
C PRO A 291 5.99 -2.35 -9.72
N LEU A 292 7.01 -1.51 -9.49
CA LEU A 292 7.62 -0.69 -10.54
C LEU A 292 9.05 -1.13 -10.83
N VAL A 293 9.54 -0.86 -12.03
CA VAL A 293 10.99 -0.96 -12.31
C VAL A 293 11.80 -0.10 -11.35
N ASN A 294 11.24 1.00 -10.88
CA ASN A 294 11.84 1.89 -9.89
C ASN A 294 11.89 1.29 -8.48
N SER A 295 10.99 0.38 -8.11
CA SER A 295 10.98 -0.30 -6.83
C SER A 295 12.31 -1.02 -6.54
N TYR A 296 12.91 -1.62 -7.55
CA TYR A 296 14.17 -2.36 -7.46
C TYR A 296 15.41 -1.45 -7.36
N LYS A 297 15.24 -0.14 -7.55
CA LYS A 297 16.28 0.86 -7.24
C LYS A 297 16.25 1.26 -5.76
N ARG A 298 15.13 0.99 -5.04
CA ARG A 298 15.05 1.07 -3.58
C ARG A 298 15.56 -0.23 -2.95
N LEU A 299 15.17 -1.40 -3.45
CA LEU A 299 15.55 -2.72 -2.92
C LEU A 299 17.01 -3.05 -3.24
N VAL A 300 17.92 -2.23 -2.72
CA VAL A 300 19.37 -2.43 -2.84
C VAL A 300 20.03 -2.34 -1.47
N PRO A 301 21.12 -3.10 -1.20
CA PRO A 301 21.83 -3.02 0.07
C PRO A 301 22.38 -1.61 0.35
N GLY A 302 22.36 -1.22 1.64
CA GLY A 302 22.99 0.04 2.10
C GLY A 302 22.08 1.27 2.16
N HIS A 303 20.77 1.14 1.89
CA HIS A 303 19.79 2.21 1.95
C HIS A 303 18.54 1.85 2.76
N GLU A 304 18.72 1.12 3.87
CA GLU A 304 17.68 0.71 4.84
C GLU A 304 16.51 -0.10 4.26
N ALA A 305 16.56 -0.48 2.99
CA ALA A 305 15.56 -1.34 2.38
C ALA A 305 15.96 -2.82 2.55
N PRO A 306 15.04 -3.70 2.99
CA PRO A 306 15.31 -5.11 3.17
C PRO A 306 15.40 -5.81 1.81
N VAL A 307 16.48 -6.57 1.60
CA VAL A 307 16.69 -7.35 0.37
C VAL A 307 16.85 -8.85 0.64
N TYR A 308 16.95 -9.23 1.91
CA TYR A 308 17.18 -10.61 2.36
C TYR A 308 15.95 -11.15 3.08
N ILE A 309 15.53 -12.36 2.72
CA ILE A 309 14.37 -13.04 3.32
C ILE A 309 14.80 -13.64 4.66
N ALA A 310 14.59 -12.87 5.71
CA ALA A 310 14.88 -13.23 7.09
C ALA A 310 13.92 -12.47 8.02
N TRP A 311 13.89 -12.86 9.29
CA TRP A 311 13.12 -12.16 10.32
C TRP A 311 13.97 -11.93 11.57
N SER A 312 13.59 -10.92 12.37
CA SER A 312 14.19 -10.65 13.69
C SER A 312 13.24 -9.88 14.60
N SER A 313 13.36 -10.11 15.91
CA SER A 313 12.76 -9.29 16.95
C SER A 313 13.73 -8.25 17.55
N VAL A 314 14.95 -8.15 17.06
CA VAL A 314 16.03 -7.34 17.65
C VAL A 314 16.52 -6.24 16.73
N ASN A 315 16.63 -6.50 15.42
CA ASN A 315 17.20 -5.54 14.47
C ASN A 315 16.24 -5.21 13.32
N ARG A 316 16.55 -4.15 12.54
CA ARG A 316 15.73 -3.62 11.45
C ARG A 316 16.22 -4.02 10.04
N SER A 317 17.31 -4.81 9.94
CA SER A 317 17.86 -5.18 8.63
C SER A 317 17.12 -6.29 7.89
N PRO A 318 16.42 -7.26 8.55
CA PRO A 318 15.64 -8.28 7.86
C PRO A 318 14.37 -7.76 7.19
N LEU A 319 13.82 -8.60 6.31
CA LEU A 319 12.53 -8.40 5.63
C LEU A 319 11.37 -8.27 6.60
N ILE A 320 11.35 -9.10 7.64
CA ILE A 320 10.29 -9.15 8.64
C ILE A 320 10.88 -8.77 10.00
N ARG A 321 10.25 -7.79 10.62
CA ARG A 321 10.59 -7.33 11.96
C ARG A 321 9.43 -7.61 12.92
N ILE A 322 9.77 -7.99 14.16
CA ILE A 322 8.80 -8.07 15.24
C ILE A 322 9.02 -6.87 16.15
N PRO A 323 8.16 -5.85 16.13
CA PRO A 323 8.24 -4.69 17.01
C PRO A 323 8.22 -5.09 18.49
N ALA A 324 8.66 -4.19 19.37
CA ALA A 324 8.83 -4.49 20.81
C ALA A 324 7.50 -4.68 21.58
N GLY A 325 6.38 -4.17 21.04
CA GLY A 325 5.06 -4.31 21.66
C GLY A 325 4.65 -5.78 21.80
N ARG A 326 3.98 -6.10 22.91
CA ARG A 326 3.46 -7.44 23.23
C ARG A 326 2.02 -7.33 23.76
N GLY A 327 1.36 -8.46 23.95
CA GLY A 327 -0.07 -8.49 24.31
C GLY A 327 -0.91 -8.03 23.15
N GLU A 328 -1.82 -7.12 23.38
CA GLU A 328 -2.71 -6.54 22.35
C GLU A 328 -1.95 -5.85 21.20
N THR A 329 -0.69 -5.44 21.43
CA THR A 329 0.14 -4.75 20.43
C THR A 329 1.13 -5.67 19.70
N THR A 330 1.06 -6.99 19.94
CA THR A 330 1.91 -7.96 19.24
C THR A 330 1.58 -7.98 17.76
N ARG A 331 2.60 -7.73 16.92
CA ARG A 331 2.43 -7.62 15.48
C ARG A 331 3.67 -8.04 14.72
N VAL A 332 3.50 -8.28 13.43
CA VAL A 332 4.54 -8.61 12.47
C VAL A 332 4.64 -7.48 11.45
N GLU A 333 5.82 -6.93 11.25
CA GLU A 333 6.09 -5.85 10.29
C GLU A 333 6.78 -6.40 9.05
N LEU A 334 6.15 -6.28 7.88
CA LEU A 334 6.76 -6.53 6.57
C LEU A 334 7.33 -5.22 6.01
N ARG A 335 8.64 -5.18 5.75
CA ARG A 335 9.37 -3.94 5.47
C ARG A 335 9.67 -3.70 3.98
N SER A 336 9.49 -4.71 3.12
CA SER A 336 9.78 -4.58 1.69
C SER A 336 8.79 -3.75 0.88
N PRO A 337 7.47 -3.72 1.16
CA PRO A 337 6.53 -3.00 0.34
C PRO A 337 6.92 -1.52 0.16
N ASP A 338 6.58 -0.95 -0.97
CA ASP A 338 6.75 0.47 -1.24
C ASP A 338 5.42 1.18 -1.54
N PRO A 339 5.35 2.51 -1.38
CA PRO A 339 4.09 3.23 -1.45
C PRO A 339 3.52 3.37 -2.87
N ALA A 340 4.22 2.90 -3.93
CA ALA A 340 3.64 2.80 -5.26
C ALA A 340 2.70 1.60 -5.41
N ALA A 341 2.78 0.65 -4.47
CA ALA A 341 1.96 -0.56 -4.51
C ALA A 341 0.46 -0.27 -4.31
N ASN A 342 -0.36 -1.15 -4.89
CA ASN A 342 -1.80 -1.18 -4.66
C ASN A 342 -2.09 -1.76 -3.27
N PRO A 343 -2.61 -0.98 -2.29
CA PRO A 343 -2.75 -1.44 -0.93
C PRO A 343 -3.70 -2.64 -0.80
N TYR A 344 -4.76 -2.70 -1.59
CA TYR A 344 -5.70 -3.83 -1.55
C TYR A 344 -5.03 -5.14 -1.94
N LEU A 345 -4.22 -5.13 -3.01
CA LEU A 345 -3.51 -6.32 -3.49
C LEU A 345 -2.36 -6.71 -2.54
N VAL A 346 -1.64 -5.72 -1.99
CA VAL A 346 -0.59 -5.97 -0.99
C VAL A 346 -1.17 -6.66 0.24
N LEU A 347 -2.25 -6.13 0.81
CA LEU A 347 -2.85 -6.69 2.03
C LEU A 347 -3.48 -8.07 1.77
N ALA A 348 -4.09 -8.27 0.61
CA ALA A 348 -4.61 -9.58 0.22
C ALA A 348 -3.49 -10.63 0.08
N ALA A 349 -2.37 -10.26 -0.55
CA ALA A 349 -1.22 -11.15 -0.72
C ALA A 349 -0.55 -11.49 0.63
N CYS A 350 -0.36 -10.49 1.50
CA CYS A 350 0.18 -10.70 2.85
C CYS A 350 -0.71 -11.62 3.69
N LEU A 351 -2.02 -11.38 3.68
CA LEU A 351 -2.98 -12.21 4.41
C LEU A 351 -2.97 -13.66 3.89
N ALA A 352 -3.05 -13.87 2.58
CA ALA A 352 -3.03 -15.21 1.99
C ALA A 352 -1.73 -15.96 2.31
N ALA A 353 -0.58 -15.29 2.22
CA ALA A 353 0.72 -15.86 2.58
C ALA A 353 0.78 -16.27 4.06
N GLY A 354 0.36 -15.38 4.96
CA GLY A 354 0.33 -15.67 6.40
C GLY A 354 -0.64 -16.81 6.75
N LEU A 355 -1.85 -16.82 6.17
CA LEU A 355 -2.83 -17.90 6.38
C LEU A 355 -2.36 -19.23 5.81
N ASP A 356 -1.63 -19.27 4.67
CA ASP A 356 -1.02 -20.51 4.17
C ASP A 356 0.00 -21.05 5.18
N GLY A 357 0.79 -20.17 5.79
CA GLY A 357 1.70 -20.55 6.86
C GLY A 357 0.99 -21.21 8.05
N ILE A 358 -0.10 -20.62 8.51
CA ILE A 358 -0.92 -21.16 9.61
C ILE A 358 -1.57 -22.50 9.21
N LYS A 359 -2.22 -22.57 8.05
CA LYS A 359 -2.90 -23.79 7.57
C LYS A 359 -1.96 -24.96 7.41
N ARG A 360 -0.77 -24.73 6.89
CA ARG A 360 0.25 -25.74 6.65
C ARG A 360 1.17 -25.97 7.86
N LYS A 361 1.04 -25.17 8.90
CA LYS A 361 1.92 -25.18 10.08
C LYS A 361 3.39 -25.09 9.67
N LEU A 362 3.72 -24.11 8.83
CA LEU A 362 5.06 -23.93 8.35
C LEU A 362 6.00 -23.56 9.50
N THR A 363 7.19 -24.15 9.52
CA THR A 363 8.19 -23.87 10.53
C THR A 363 8.99 -22.62 10.10
N VAL A 364 9.07 -21.62 10.97
CA VAL A 364 9.90 -20.44 10.74
C VAL A 364 11.39 -20.81 10.96
N PRO A 365 12.31 -20.37 10.11
CA PRO A 365 13.74 -20.55 10.38
C PRO A 365 14.21 -19.70 11.57
N ASP A 366 15.44 -19.93 12.05
CA ASP A 366 16.02 -19.15 13.15
C ASP A 366 16.05 -17.65 12.85
N SER A 367 15.81 -16.83 13.86
CA SER A 367 15.88 -15.37 13.72
C SER A 367 17.31 -14.89 13.44
N VAL A 368 17.43 -13.85 12.62
CA VAL A 368 18.74 -13.24 12.31
C VAL A 368 18.91 -11.97 13.12
N ASP A 369 19.50 -12.10 14.31
CA ASP A 369 19.60 -11.02 15.30
C ASP A 369 20.87 -10.17 15.16
N ARG A 370 21.62 -10.34 14.07
CA ARG A 370 22.78 -9.52 13.67
C ARG A 370 22.52 -8.77 12.38
N ASN A 371 23.31 -7.73 12.12
CA ASN A 371 23.19 -6.97 10.87
C ASN A 371 23.45 -7.88 9.66
N ILE A 372 22.40 -8.16 8.89
CA ILE A 372 22.46 -9.08 7.76
C ILE A 372 23.33 -8.57 6.60
N PHE A 373 23.49 -7.23 6.49
CA PHE A 373 24.33 -6.62 5.45
C PHE A 373 25.84 -6.80 5.71
N GLU A 374 26.22 -7.07 6.95
CA GLU A 374 27.62 -7.37 7.34
C GLU A 374 27.99 -8.86 7.19
N MET A 375 26.98 -9.72 6.96
CA MET A 375 27.23 -11.14 6.71
C MET A 375 27.85 -11.35 5.33
N THR A 376 28.85 -12.26 5.26
CA THR A 376 29.38 -12.74 3.98
C THR A 376 28.35 -13.57 3.23
N GLN A 377 28.52 -13.74 1.92
CA GLN A 377 27.65 -14.61 1.14
C GLN A 377 27.64 -16.06 1.69
N GLU A 378 28.81 -16.59 2.05
CA GLU A 378 28.94 -17.94 2.63
C GLU A 378 28.14 -18.10 3.95
N GLU A 379 28.14 -17.07 4.80
CA GLU A 379 27.36 -17.08 6.04
C GLU A 379 25.85 -17.04 5.76
N ARG A 380 25.40 -16.23 4.78
CA ARG A 380 23.99 -16.20 4.37
C ARG A 380 23.55 -17.54 3.77
N ASP A 381 24.37 -18.13 2.89
CA ASP A 381 24.07 -19.43 2.28
C ASP A 381 23.97 -20.55 3.34
N LYS A 382 24.86 -20.56 4.34
CA LYS A 382 24.79 -21.52 5.46
C LYS A 382 23.56 -21.32 6.34
N ALA A 383 23.07 -20.08 6.46
CA ALA A 383 21.86 -19.76 7.22
C ALA A 383 20.58 -19.93 6.39
N GLY A 384 20.68 -20.34 5.13
CA GLY A 384 19.54 -20.49 4.21
C GLY A 384 18.84 -19.16 3.89
N ILE A 385 19.57 -18.03 3.99
CA ILE A 385 19.01 -16.70 3.75
C ILE A 385 19.02 -16.40 2.25
N GLU A 386 17.86 -16.38 1.66
CA GLU A 386 17.65 -16.03 0.25
C GLU A 386 17.48 -14.53 0.05
N LYS A 387 17.59 -14.08 -1.21
CA LYS A 387 17.30 -12.69 -1.61
C LYS A 387 15.91 -12.57 -2.22
N LEU A 388 15.34 -11.38 -2.11
CA LEU A 388 14.22 -10.93 -2.95
C LEU A 388 14.67 -10.82 -4.41
N PRO A 389 13.74 -10.89 -5.39
CA PRO A 389 14.04 -10.60 -6.79
C PRO A 389 14.74 -9.25 -6.96
N GLU A 390 15.71 -9.18 -7.86
CA GLU A 390 16.54 -7.98 -8.06
C GLU A 390 15.97 -7.02 -9.13
N ASN A 391 14.95 -7.44 -9.84
CA ASN A 391 14.28 -6.64 -10.87
C ASN A 391 12.82 -7.09 -11.07
N LEU A 392 12.05 -6.24 -11.74
CA LEU A 392 10.62 -6.47 -11.98
C LEU A 392 10.36 -7.76 -12.76
N TYR A 393 11.22 -8.12 -13.70
CA TYR A 393 11.03 -9.33 -14.51
C TYR A 393 11.12 -10.60 -13.66
N GLU A 394 12.16 -10.71 -12.83
CA GLU A 394 12.32 -11.83 -11.90
C GLU A 394 11.15 -11.92 -10.91
N ALA A 395 10.70 -10.76 -10.39
CA ALA A 395 9.57 -10.74 -9.48
C ALA A 395 8.27 -11.24 -10.12
N ILE A 396 8.04 -10.87 -11.40
CA ILE A 396 6.88 -11.38 -12.16
C ILE A 396 6.99 -12.90 -12.33
N GLN A 397 8.17 -13.43 -12.65
CA GLN A 397 8.36 -14.88 -12.77
C GLN A 397 8.08 -15.60 -11.44
N CYS A 398 8.64 -15.09 -10.32
CA CYS A 398 8.38 -15.65 -9.00
C CYS A 398 6.89 -15.61 -8.64
N MET A 399 6.18 -14.52 -8.98
CA MET A 399 4.73 -14.43 -8.75
C MET A 399 3.95 -15.48 -9.54
N GLN A 400 4.29 -15.69 -10.82
CA GLN A 400 3.61 -16.68 -11.67
C GLN A 400 3.82 -18.13 -11.21
N GLU A 401 4.93 -18.40 -10.52
CA GLU A 401 5.24 -19.72 -9.95
C GLU A 401 4.59 -19.91 -8.56
N ASP A 402 4.16 -18.86 -7.90
CA ASP A 402 3.55 -18.90 -6.58
C ASP A 402 2.03 -19.07 -6.67
N LYS A 403 1.59 -20.30 -6.47
CA LYS A 403 0.16 -20.64 -6.60
C LYS A 403 -0.72 -19.91 -5.57
N VAL A 404 -0.24 -19.71 -4.33
CA VAL A 404 -1.02 -19.03 -3.27
C VAL A 404 -1.27 -17.59 -3.65
N ILE A 405 -0.25 -16.89 -4.13
CA ILE A 405 -0.36 -15.51 -4.57
C ILE A 405 -1.22 -15.40 -5.84
N CYS A 406 -1.05 -16.28 -6.82
CA CYS A 406 -1.91 -16.30 -8.00
C CYS A 406 -3.38 -16.59 -7.66
N ASP A 407 -3.65 -17.52 -6.75
CA ASP A 407 -5.02 -17.90 -6.37
C ASP A 407 -5.76 -16.74 -5.65
N VAL A 408 -5.12 -16.02 -4.73
CA VAL A 408 -5.75 -14.88 -4.03
C VAL A 408 -6.02 -13.71 -4.98
N LEU A 409 -5.10 -13.41 -5.91
CA LEU A 409 -5.27 -12.35 -6.90
C LEU A 409 -6.36 -12.69 -7.91
N GLY A 410 -6.45 -13.95 -8.31
CA GLY A 410 -7.36 -14.45 -9.32
C GLY A 410 -6.82 -14.29 -10.75
N GLU A 411 -7.30 -15.15 -11.64
CA GLU A 411 -6.81 -15.26 -13.02
C GLU A 411 -6.85 -13.95 -13.81
N HIS A 412 -7.91 -13.17 -13.64
CA HIS A 412 -8.07 -11.89 -14.34
C HIS A 412 -6.94 -10.92 -13.99
N ILE A 413 -6.74 -10.68 -12.67
CA ILE A 413 -5.70 -9.74 -12.21
C ILE A 413 -4.33 -10.27 -12.59
N VAL A 414 -4.01 -11.53 -12.33
CA VAL A 414 -2.70 -12.11 -12.68
C VAL A 414 -2.39 -11.91 -14.17
N SER A 415 -3.34 -12.26 -15.05
CA SER A 415 -3.15 -12.13 -16.50
C SER A 415 -2.89 -10.67 -16.92
N LYS A 416 -3.75 -9.74 -16.49
CA LYS A 416 -3.65 -8.32 -16.86
C LYS A 416 -2.44 -7.63 -16.25
N TYR A 417 -2.14 -7.98 -15.01
CA TYR A 417 -0.97 -7.44 -14.29
C TYR A 417 0.34 -7.88 -14.94
N VAL A 418 0.49 -9.18 -15.22
CA VAL A 418 1.67 -9.72 -15.90
C VAL A 418 1.87 -9.09 -17.28
N GLU A 419 0.79 -9.00 -18.09
CA GLU A 419 0.84 -8.36 -19.41
C GLU A 419 1.39 -6.92 -19.32
N ALA A 420 0.82 -6.11 -18.44
CA ALA A 420 1.20 -4.71 -18.28
C ALA A 420 2.62 -4.56 -17.72
N LYS A 421 2.99 -5.36 -16.70
CA LYS A 421 4.30 -5.27 -16.05
C LYS A 421 5.45 -5.80 -16.94
N LEU A 422 5.20 -6.80 -17.77
CA LEU A 422 6.15 -7.21 -18.79
C LEU A 422 6.34 -6.14 -19.87
N LYS A 423 5.27 -5.43 -20.25
CA LYS A 423 5.36 -4.28 -21.16
C LYS A 423 6.20 -3.15 -20.54
N GLU A 424 5.95 -2.79 -19.27
CA GLU A 424 6.74 -1.79 -18.52
C GLU A 424 8.23 -2.19 -18.48
N TRP A 425 8.53 -3.45 -18.14
CA TRP A 425 9.90 -3.95 -18.10
C TRP A 425 10.58 -3.88 -19.47
N ASN A 426 9.89 -4.31 -20.55
CA ASN A 426 10.44 -4.29 -21.90
C ASN A 426 10.69 -2.86 -22.41
N ASP A 427 9.81 -1.91 -22.09
CA ASP A 427 10.04 -0.49 -22.40
C ASP A 427 11.26 0.04 -21.64
N TYR A 428 11.35 -0.22 -20.34
CA TYR A 428 12.45 0.23 -19.50
C TYR A 428 13.81 -0.34 -19.95
N ARG A 429 13.92 -1.65 -20.14
CA ARG A 429 15.21 -2.32 -20.41
C ARG A 429 15.81 -1.97 -21.76
N THR A 430 15.05 -1.38 -22.66
CA THR A 430 15.52 -0.95 -23.98
C THR A 430 15.94 0.52 -24.03
N ARG A 431 15.70 1.28 -22.96
CA ARG A 431 16.08 2.70 -22.90
C ARG A 431 17.53 2.83 -22.50
N VAL A 432 18.26 3.65 -23.26
CA VAL A 432 19.65 4.02 -22.93
C VAL A 432 19.61 5.15 -21.88
N SER A 433 20.21 4.90 -20.73
CA SER A 433 20.28 5.84 -19.63
C SER A 433 21.44 6.85 -19.80
N GLN A 434 21.34 8.02 -19.15
CA GLN A 434 22.44 8.97 -19.14
C GLN A 434 23.73 8.37 -18.55
N TRP A 435 23.61 7.52 -17.53
CA TRP A 435 24.74 6.82 -16.94
C TRP A 435 25.49 5.94 -17.96
N GLU A 436 24.77 5.22 -18.82
CA GLU A 436 25.40 4.41 -19.89
C GLU A 436 26.14 5.27 -20.90
N LEU A 437 25.55 6.42 -21.28
CA LEU A 437 26.21 7.38 -22.18
C LEU A 437 27.48 7.97 -21.54
N ASP A 438 27.40 8.38 -20.27
CA ASP A 438 28.52 8.94 -19.55
C ASP A 438 29.67 7.94 -19.36
N GLU A 439 29.34 6.67 -19.10
CA GLU A 439 30.32 5.62 -18.84
C GLU A 439 30.90 4.97 -20.10
N TYR A 440 30.11 4.84 -21.16
CA TYR A 440 30.51 4.00 -22.30
C TYR A 440 30.77 4.78 -23.59
N LEU A 441 30.10 5.91 -23.87
CA LEU A 441 30.16 6.57 -25.16
C LEU A 441 31.58 6.97 -25.59
N TYR A 442 32.45 7.34 -24.62
CA TYR A 442 33.84 7.70 -24.91
C TYR A 442 34.82 6.54 -24.83
N LYS A 443 34.39 5.38 -24.31
CA LYS A 443 35.27 4.23 -24.09
C LYS A 443 35.21 3.24 -25.25
N PHE A 444 34.07 3.21 -25.93
CA PHE A 444 33.74 2.28 -27.00
C PHE A 444 33.17 3.00 -28.22
#